data_1fb62f8a0a84664043bed19a74820603
#
_entry.id   1fb62f8a0a84664043bed19a74820603
#
_cell.length_a   1.000
_cell.length_b   1.000
_cell.length_c   1.000
_cell.angle_alpha   90.00
_cell.angle_beta   90.00
_cell.angle_gamma   90.00
#
_symmetry.space_group_name_H-M   'P 1'
#
loop_
_entity.id
_entity.type
_entity.pdbx_description
1 polymer ?
#
loop_
_entity_poly.entity_id
_entity_poly.type
_entity_poly.pdbx_seq_one_letter_code
_entity_poly.pdbx_strand_id
1 'polypeptide(L)'
;MDQPDLELIAAAAAAVPDPELPVVTLGDLGIVRAVTLADDGAVEVALTPTYVGCPATEAIAADVRERVAAHLGGTRDVRTRTVLTPAWTTDWITDDGRRKLREHGIAPPTGRRAAGPVAVEIGWGAEAACPRCGSTGTRLVSRFGSTPCQSLRACRACGEPFGAVKTL
;
A
#
# COMPACT_ATOMS: atom_id res chain seq x y z
N MET A 1 -29.02 -0.88 -20.65
CA MET A 1 -28.13 -0.21 -19.66
C MET A 1 -26.70 -0.53 -20.08
N ASP A 2 -25.90 0.50 -20.38
CA ASP A 2 -24.51 0.28 -20.77
C ASP A 2 -23.73 -0.38 -19.62
N GLN A 3 -22.92 -1.37 -20.00
CA GLN A 3 -22.04 -2.05 -19.06
C GLN A 3 -20.94 -1.04 -18.66
N PRO A 4 -20.69 -0.83 -17.36
CA PRO A 4 -19.68 0.12 -16.92
C PRO A 4 -18.28 -0.37 -17.33
N ASP A 5 -17.41 0.57 -17.66
CA ASP A 5 -16.01 0.27 -17.95
C ASP A 5 -15.28 -0.03 -16.62
N LEU A 6 -15.07 -1.31 -16.34
CA LEU A 6 -14.44 -1.76 -15.10
C LEU A 6 -12.97 -1.32 -14.99
N GLU A 7 -12.28 -1.09 -16.11
CA GLU A 7 -10.90 -0.60 -16.09
C GLU A 7 -10.83 0.87 -15.63
N LEU A 8 -11.74 1.71 -16.10
CA LEU A 8 -11.84 3.09 -15.64
C LEU A 8 -12.23 3.18 -14.16
N ILE A 9 -13.13 2.30 -13.70
CA ILE A 9 -13.52 2.21 -12.30
C ILE A 9 -12.32 1.76 -11.44
N ALA A 10 -11.57 0.75 -11.89
CA ALA A 10 -10.37 0.28 -11.21
C ALA A 10 -9.32 1.39 -11.10
N ALA A 11 -9.13 2.16 -12.17
CA ALA A 11 -8.24 3.32 -12.16
C ALA A 11 -8.71 4.40 -11.16
N ALA A 12 -10.02 4.67 -11.10
CA ALA A 12 -10.58 5.61 -10.13
C ALA A 12 -10.36 5.15 -8.68
N ALA A 13 -10.58 3.86 -8.38
CA ALA A 13 -10.31 3.28 -7.07
C ALA A 13 -8.82 3.30 -6.72
N ALA A 14 -7.95 2.96 -7.69
CA ALA A 14 -6.51 2.96 -7.52
C ALA A 14 -5.92 4.36 -7.29
N ALA A 15 -6.58 5.41 -7.78
CA ALA A 15 -6.15 6.81 -7.61
C ALA A 15 -6.46 7.39 -6.21
N VAL A 16 -7.17 6.68 -5.35
CA VAL A 16 -7.45 7.12 -3.98
C VAL A 16 -6.13 7.17 -3.19
N PRO A 17 -5.78 8.30 -2.54
CA PRO A 17 -4.61 8.38 -1.67
C PRO A 17 -4.75 7.47 -0.44
N ASP A 18 -3.65 6.91 0.03
CA ASP A 18 -3.65 6.21 1.31
C ASP A 18 -3.79 7.23 2.46
N PRO A 19 -4.75 7.06 3.39
CA PRO A 19 -4.97 8.04 4.47
C PRO A 19 -3.83 8.14 5.47
N GLU A 20 -3.02 7.09 5.63
CA GLU A 20 -1.84 7.08 6.50
C GLU A 20 -0.56 7.52 5.77
N LEU A 21 -0.52 7.35 4.45
CA LEU A 21 0.61 7.68 3.57
C LEU A 21 0.12 8.45 2.33
N PRO A 22 -0.36 9.70 2.48
CA PRO A 22 -1.04 10.41 1.38
C PRO A 22 -0.15 10.73 0.18
N VAL A 23 1.14 10.44 0.26
CA VAL A 23 2.12 10.56 -0.84
C VAL A 23 2.04 9.41 -1.86
N VAL A 24 1.36 8.32 -1.52
CA VAL A 24 1.10 7.18 -2.39
C VAL A 24 -0.39 6.91 -2.50
N THR A 25 -0.80 6.28 -3.59
CA THR A 25 -2.17 5.86 -3.82
C THR A 25 -2.36 4.38 -3.47
N LEU A 26 -3.62 3.95 -3.37
CA LEU A 26 -3.95 2.53 -3.18
C LEU A 26 -3.46 1.67 -4.35
N GLY A 27 -3.41 2.24 -5.57
CA GLY A 27 -2.80 1.60 -6.73
C GLY A 27 -1.29 1.47 -6.62
N ASP A 28 -0.60 2.51 -6.13
CA ASP A 28 0.84 2.46 -5.87
C ASP A 28 1.20 1.35 -4.88
N LEU A 29 0.35 1.10 -3.90
CA LEU A 29 0.53 0.06 -2.88
C LEU A 29 0.01 -1.31 -3.31
N GLY A 30 -0.72 -1.43 -4.42
CA GLY A 30 -1.34 -2.67 -4.87
C GLY A 30 -2.47 -3.16 -3.96
N ILE A 31 -3.16 -2.24 -3.27
CA ILE A 31 -4.27 -2.55 -2.35
C ILE A 31 -5.54 -2.91 -3.12
N VAL A 32 -5.82 -2.25 -4.26
CA VAL A 32 -6.95 -2.55 -5.14
C VAL A 32 -6.65 -3.82 -5.93
N ARG A 33 -7.46 -4.88 -5.74
CA ARG A 33 -7.20 -6.20 -6.30
C ARG A 33 -8.06 -6.55 -7.51
N ALA A 34 -9.32 -6.20 -7.44
CA ALA A 34 -10.27 -6.46 -8.52
C ALA A 34 -11.45 -5.50 -8.43
N VAL A 35 -12.06 -5.25 -9.57
CA VAL A 35 -13.36 -4.59 -9.68
C VAL A 35 -14.27 -5.53 -10.47
N THR A 36 -15.44 -5.81 -9.93
CA THR A 36 -16.41 -6.72 -10.54
C THR A 36 -17.80 -6.10 -10.51
N LEU A 37 -18.65 -6.56 -11.41
CA LEU A 37 -20.07 -6.25 -11.39
C LEU A 37 -20.81 -7.43 -10.75
N ALA A 38 -21.58 -7.16 -9.70
CA ALA A 38 -22.42 -8.14 -9.04
C ALA A 38 -23.71 -8.39 -9.85
N ASP A 39 -24.39 -9.51 -9.59
CA ASP A 39 -25.62 -9.90 -10.31
C ASP A 39 -26.76 -8.88 -10.16
N ASP A 40 -26.78 -8.13 -9.07
CA ASP A 40 -27.74 -7.04 -8.80
C ASP A 40 -27.34 -5.70 -9.46
N GLY A 41 -26.23 -5.68 -10.21
CA GLY A 41 -25.71 -4.50 -10.91
C GLY A 41 -24.87 -3.56 -10.04
N ALA A 42 -24.59 -3.89 -8.78
CA ALA A 42 -23.66 -3.14 -7.93
C ALA A 42 -22.21 -3.35 -8.40
N VAL A 43 -21.38 -2.34 -8.22
CA VAL A 43 -19.93 -2.43 -8.43
C VAL A 43 -19.28 -2.89 -7.13
N GLU A 44 -18.53 -3.97 -7.17
CA GLU A 44 -17.77 -4.48 -6.04
C GLU A 44 -16.27 -4.28 -6.24
N VAL A 45 -15.61 -3.61 -5.27
CA VAL A 45 -14.16 -3.39 -5.26
C VAL A 45 -13.51 -4.26 -4.18
N ALA A 46 -12.62 -5.15 -4.59
CA ALA A 46 -11.85 -6.00 -3.69
C ALA A 46 -10.58 -5.29 -3.24
N LEU A 47 -10.38 -5.18 -1.92
CA LEU A 47 -9.25 -4.51 -1.28
C LEU A 47 -8.47 -5.50 -0.42
N THR A 48 -7.14 -5.47 -0.49
CA THR A 48 -6.28 -6.24 0.40
C THR A 48 -5.46 -5.28 1.27
N PRO A 49 -5.67 -5.25 2.60
CA PRO A 49 -4.92 -4.37 3.47
C PRO A 49 -3.44 -4.78 3.54
N THR A 50 -2.55 -3.81 3.68
CA THR A 50 -1.11 -4.04 3.81
C THR A 50 -0.75 -4.72 5.14
N TYR A 51 -1.62 -4.65 6.12
CA TYR A 51 -1.44 -5.23 7.44
C TYR A 51 -2.80 -5.69 7.99
N VAL A 52 -2.84 -6.92 8.51
CA VAL A 52 -4.06 -7.46 9.16
C VAL A 52 -4.31 -6.68 10.44
N GLY A 53 -5.45 -6.00 10.53
CA GLY A 53 -5.76 -5.10 11.65
C GLY A 53 -5.33 -3.65 11.45
N CYS A 54 -5.06 -3.24 10.19
CA CYS A 54 -4.81 -1.83 9.86
C CYS A 54 -6.01 -0.97 10.29
N PRO A 55 -5.81 0.07 11.14
CA PRO A 55 -6.90 0.93 11.58
C PRO A 55 -7.51 1.75 10.43
N ALA A 56 -6.76 1.97 9.35
CA ALA A 56 -7.21 2.72 8.19
C ALA A 56 -8.12 1.92 7.24
N THR A 57 -8.34 0.62 7.46
CA THR A 57 -9.10 -0.23 6.52
C THR A 57 -10.51 0.30 6.25
N GLU A 58 -11.22 0.74 7.28
CA GLU A 58 -12.58 1.30 7.12
C GLU A 58 -12.56 2.65 6.39
N ALA A 59 -11.59 3.52 6.68
CA ALA A 59 -11.43 4.79 6.00
C ALA A 59 -11.12 4.57 4.51
N ILE A 60 -10.17 3.69 4.19
CA ILE A 60 -9.85 3.30 2.81
C ILE A 60 -11.10 2.79 2.08
N ALA A 61 -11.86 1.92 2.72
CA ALA A 61 -13.08 1.37 2.13
C ALA A 61 -14.13 2.46 1.86
N ALA A 62 -14.27 3.44 2.76
CA ALA A 62 -15.18 4.57 2.60
C ALA A 62 -14.74 5.48 1.44
N ASP A 63 -13.47 5.87 1.41
CA ASP A 63 -12.90 6.74 0.38
C ASP A 63 -13.00 6.10 -1.02
N VAL A 64 -12.76 4.78 -1.13
CA VAL A 64 -12.94 4.03 -2.38
C VAL A 64 -14.39 4.05 -2.83
N ARG A 65 -15.35 3.79 -1.92
CA ARG A 65 -16.79 3.84 -2.27
C ARG A 65 -17.20 5.22 -2.75
N GLU A 66 -16.79 6.26 -2.04
CA GLU A 66 -17.09 7.65 -2.42
C GLU A 66 -16.49 8.00 -3.78
N ARG A 67 -15.22 7.70 -4.00
CA ARG A 67 -14.52 7.99 -5.26
C ARG A 67 -15.15 7.28 -6.44
N VAL A 68 -15.45 5.99 -6.30
CA VAL A 68 -16.05 5.18 -7.36
C VAL A 68 -17.50 5.62 -7.62
N ALA A 69 -18.28 5.89 -6.57
CA ALA A 69 -19.65 6.40 -6.72
C ALA A 69 -19.68 7.75 -7.45
N ALA A 70 -18.75 8.66 -7.12
CA ALA A 70 -18.60 9.93 -7.83
C ALA A 70 -18.25 9.72 -9.30
N HIS A 71 -17.32 8.78 -9.61
CA HIS A 71 -16.96 8.43 -10.99
C HIS A 71 -18.15 7.90 -11.78
N LEU A 72 -19.03 7.12 -11.15
CA LEU A 72 -20.25 6.56 -11.76
C LEU A 72 -21.43 7.54 -11.78
N GLY A 73 -21.28 8.77 -11.26
CA GLY A 73 -22.36 9.76 -11.19
C GLY A 73 -23.53 9.33 -10.30
N GLY A 74 -23.29 8.45 -9.32
CA GLY A 74 -24.29 7.93 -8.39
C GLY A 74 -25.31 6.97 -9.03
N THR A 75 -25.06 6.48 -10.23
CA THR A 75 -26.01 5.64 -10.98
C THR A 75 -26.06 4.17 -10.53
N ARG A 76 -25.08 3.74 -9.71
CA ARG A 76 -24.95 2.35 -9.22
C ARG A 76 -24.54 2.33 -7.76
N ASP A 77 -24.93 1.28 -7.06
CA ASP A 77 -24.42 0.95 -5.74
C ASP A 77 -22.95 0.52 -5.82
N VAL A 78 -22.15 0.95 -4.85
CA VAL A 78 -20.71 0.62 -4.77
C VAL A 78 -20.43 -0.04 -3.43
N ARG A 79 -19.87 -1.25 -3.51
CA ARG A 79 -19.50 -2.06 -2.35
C ARG A 79 -17.99 -2.31 -2.33
N THR A 80 -17.45 -2.45 -1.15
CA THR A 80 -16.07 -2.89 -0.95
C THR A 80 -16.05 -4.18 -0.18
N ARG A 81 -15.14 -5.08 -0.51
CA ARG A 81 -14.88 -6.29 0.28
C ARG A 81 -13.39 -6.43 0.56
N THR A 82 -13.08 -6.88 1.75
CA THR A 82 -11.70 -7.20 2.13
C THR A 82 -11.34 -8.61 1.66
N VAL A 83 -10.18 -8.73 1.01
CA VAL A 83 -9.60 -9.99 0.55
C VAL A 83 -8.27 -10.20 1.26
N LEU A 84 -8.15 -11.31 1.98
CA LEU A 84 -6.95 -11.65 2.74
C LEU A 84 -6.12 -12.77 2.09
N THR A 85 -6.64 -13.37 0.99
CA THR A 85 -5.95 -14.43 0.26
C THR A 85 -5.97 -14.12 -1.24
N PRO A 86 -4.79 -14.01 -1.89
CA PRO A 86 -3.46 -14.05 -1.27
C PRO A 86 -3.24 -12.86 -0.34
N ALA A 87 -2.42 -13.05 0.69
CA ALA A 87 -2.02 -11.96 1.58
C ALA A 87 -1.25 -10.89 0.81
N TRP A 88 -1.40 -9.63 1.23
CA TRP A 88 -0.64 -8.52 0.63
C TRP A 88 0.87 -8.77 0.80
N THR A 89 1.62 -8.35 -0.17
CA THR A 89 3.09 -8.41 -0.17
C THR A 89 3.67 -7.10 -0.68
N THR A 90 4.82 -6.72 -0.18
CA THR A 90 5.57 -5.55 -0.64
C THR A 90 5.98 -5.60 -2.11
N ASP A 91 5.91 -6.77 -2.74
CA ASP A 91 6.16 -6.93 -4.17
C ASP A 91 5.10 -6.26 -5.04
N TRP A 92 3.91 -6.00 -4.48
CA TRP A 92 2.82 -5.32 -5.18
C TRP A 92 2.96 -3.80 -5.21
N ILE A 93 3.90 -3.25 -4.43
CA ILE A 93 4.20 -1.82 -4.50
C ILE A 93 4.85 -1.53 -5.85
N THR A 94 4.25 -0.63 -6.60
CA THR A 94 4.74 -0.22 -7.92
C THR A 94 6.10 0.50 -7.82
N ASP A 95 6.85 0.54 -8.92
CA ASP A 95 8.11 1.29 -8.96
C ASP A 95 7.86 2.80 -8.75
N ASP A 96 6.72 3.32 -9.21
CA ASP A 96 6.29 4.70 -8.97
C ASP A 96 5.99 4.94 -7.49
N GLY A 97 5.27 4.03 -6.83
CA GLY A 97 5.03 4.07 -5.40
C GLY A 97 6.33 4.04 -4.59
N ARG A 98 7.28 3.18 -4.97
CA ARG A 98 8.62 3.15 -4.33
C ARG A 98 9.40 4.45 -4.54
N ARG A 99 9.28 5.08 -5.71
CA ARG A 99 9.89 6.38 -6.01
C ARG A 99 9.26 7.47 -5.14
N LYS A 100 7.93 7.57 -5.10
CA LYS A 100 7.18 8.54 -4.28
C LYS A 100 7.54 8.44 -2.81
N LEU A 101 7.60 7.22 -2.25
CA LEU A 101 8.03 7.01 -0.87
C LEU A 101 9.42 7.60 -0.62
N ARG A 102 10.41 7.29 -1.47
CA ARG A 102 11.78 7.83 -1.31
C ARG A 102 11.83 9.35 -1.37
N GLU A 103 11.12 9.95 -2.32
CA GLU A 103 11.07 11.40 -2.50
C GLU A 103 10.50 12.12 -1.26
N HIS A 104 9.65 11.43 -0.52
CA HIS A 104 9.06 11.94 0.73
C HIS A 104 9.80 11.46 2.00
N GLY A 105 11.02 10.97 1.86
CA GLY A 105 11.85 10.60 3.00
C GLY A 105 11.46 9.30 3.68
N ILE A 106 10.68 8.45 3.02
CA ILE A 106 10.29 7.13 3.51
C ILE A 106 11.06 6.08 2.71
N ALA A 107 11.82 5.21 3.39
CA ALA A 107 12.50 4.13 2.73
C ALA A 107 11.48 3.06 2.27
N PRO A 108 11.40 2.76 0.96
CA PRO A 108 10.59 1.64 0.49
C PRO A 108 11.21 0.31 0.95
N PRO A 109 10.41 -0.77 0.97
CA PRO A 109 10.93 -2.09 1.35
C PRO A 109 12.01 -2.53 0.36
N THR A 110 13.06 -3.15 0.89
CA THR A 110 14.16 -3.72 0.11
C THR A 110 13.88 -5.19 -0.20
N GLY A 111 14.16 -5.57 -1.43
CA GLY A 111 14.02 -6.95 -1.89
C GLY A 111 12.64 -7.25 -2.47
N ARG A 112 12.61 -8.20 -3.39
CA ARG A 112 11.43 -8.93 -3.83
C ARG A 112 11.42 -10.26 -3.09
N ARG A 113 10.24 -10.77 -2.76
CA ARG A 113 10.11 -12.08 -2.14
C ARG A 113 10.73 -13.12 -3.08
N ALA A 114 11.76 -13.83 -2.62
CA ALA A 114 12.29 -14.95 -3.38
C ALA A 114 11.21 -16.04 -3.50
N ALA A 115 10.96 -16.53 -4.72
CA ALA A 115 10.08 -17.68 -4.91
C ALA A 115 10.81 -18.91 -4.35
N GLY A 116 10.35 -19.45 -3.22
CA GLY A 116 10.90 -20.66 -2.60
C GLY A 116 11.21 -20.51 -1.10
N PRO A 117 11.82 -21.51 -0.48
CA PRO A 117 12.22 -21.45 0.92
C PRO A 117 13.20 -20.31 1.14
N VAL A 118 12.81 -19.33 1.95
CA VAL A 118 13.69 -18.22 2.38
C VAL A 118 14.39 -18.62 3.66
N ALA A 119 15.71 -18.44 3.71
CA ALA A 119 16.45 -18.50 4.95
C ALA A 119 15.88 -17.41 5.90
N VAL A 120 15.33 -17.84 7.03
CA VAL A 120 14.90 -16.91 8.09
C VAL A 120 16.16 -16.43 8.78
N GLU A 121 16.70 -15.30 8.32
CA GLU A 121 17.72 -14.61 9.10
C GLU A 121 17.08 -14.05 10.37
N ILE A 122 17.49 -14.60 11.51
CA ILE A 122 17.17 -14.05 12.83
C ILE A 122 18.03 -12.80 13.00
N GLY A 123 17.65 -11.74 12.31
CA GLY A 123 18.29 -10.43 12.31
C GLY A 123 17.27 -9.32 12.55
N TRP A 124 17.74 -8.12 12.85
CA TRP A 124 16.92 -6.96 13.16
C TRP A 124 16.31 -6.29 11.90
N GLY A 125 15.66 -7.07 11.04
CA GLY A 125 14.95 -6.61 9.84
C GLY A 125 15.88 -6.27 8.67
N ALA A 126 15.35 -6.38 7.44
CA ALA A 126 16.07 -6.01 6.23
C ALA A 126 16.63 -4.59 6.32
N GLU A 127 17.88 -4.41 5.89
CA GLU A 127 18.52 -3.09 5.84
C GLU A 127 17.78 -2.20 4.84
N ALA A 128 17.19 -1.10 5.33
CA ALA A 128 16.60 -0.09 4.48
C ALA A 128 17.65 0.98 4.15
N ALA A 129 17.82 1.29 2.87
CA ALA A 129 18.70 2.40 2.46
C ALA A 129 18.11 3.74 2.91
N CYS A 130 18.97 4.63 3.38
CA CYS A 130 18.57 5.98 3.75
C CYS A 130 17.99 6.73 2.54
N PRO A 131 16.76 7.24 2.60
CA PRO A 131 16.15 7.93 1.46
C PRO A 131 16.85 9.24 1.11
N ARG A 132 17.61 9.83 2.06
CA ARG A 132 18.33 11.09 1.86
C ARG A 132 19.70 10.93 1.20
N CYS A 133 20.51 9.96 1.64
CA CYS A 133 21.90 9.84 1.17
C CYS A 133 22.22 8.49 0.51
N GLY A 134 21.23 7.55 0.45
CA GLY A 134 21.41 6.24 -0.17
C GLY A 134 22.23 5.23 0.65
N SER A 135 22.82 5.63 1.80
CA SER A 135 23.63 4.73 2.62
C SER A 135 22.80 3.57 3.16
N THR A 136 23.33 2.35 3.07
CA THR A 136 22.77 1.16 3.68
C THR A 136 23.13 1.02 5.16
N GLY A 137 24.11 1.77 5.64
CA GLY A 137 24.52 1.82 7.04
C GLY A 137 23.46 2.49 7.92
N THR A 138 22.36 1.80 8.18
CA THR A 138 21.24 2.29 8.98
C THR A 138 21.06 1.46 10.26
N ARG A 139 20.39 2.01 11.26
CA ARG A 139 20.04 1.28 12.48
C ARG A 139 18.54 1.40 12.75
N LEU A 140 17.97 0.36 13.29
CA LEU A 140 16.60 0.38 13.80
C LEU A 140 16.56 1.22 15.09
N VAL A 141 15.64 2.19 15.16
CA VAL A 141 15.36 3.00 16.34
C VAL A 141 14.13 2.46 17.06
N SER A 142 13.07 2.16 16.28
CA SER A 142 11.83 1.58 16.78
C SER A 142 11.21 0.66 15.73
N ARG A 143 10.61 -0.44 16.19
CA ARG A 143 9.83 -1.33 15.32
C ARG A 143 8.54 -0.69 14.81
N PHE A 144 8.09 0.39 15.42
CA PHE A 144 6.91 1.15 15.04
C PHE A 144 7.34 2.56 14.69
N GLY A 145 6.92 3.01 13.50
CA GLY A 145 7.06 4.38 13.01
C GLY A 145 5.82 5.21 13.28
N SER A 146 5.52 6.14 12.38
CA SER A 146 4.29 6.93 12.40
C SER A 146 3.04 6.07 12.17
N THR A 147 3.19 4.95 11.48
CA THR A 147 2.11 3.98 11.21
C THR A 147 2.57 2.55 11.56
N PRO A 148 1.64 1.60 11.82
CA PRO A 148 1.98 0.21 12.15
C PRO A 148 2.76 -0.52 11.04
N CYS A 149 2.58 -0.14 9.76
CA CYS A 149 3.28 -0.72 8.62
C CYS A 149 4.72 -0.19 8.43
N GLN A 150 5.14 0.81 9.24
CA GLN A 150 6.48 1.39 9.19
C GLN A 150 7.29 1.07 10.45
N SER A 151 8.60 1.08 10.29
CA SER A 151 9.60 1.16 11.37
C SER A 151 10.29 2.51 11.34
N LEU A 152 10.81 2.96 12.48
CA LEU A 152 11.67 4.14 12.56
C LEU A 152 13.12 3.70 12.53
N ARG A 153 13.90 4.31 11.66
CA ARG A 153 15.34 4.05 11.48
C ARG A 153 16.14 5.35 11.55
N ALA A 154 17.44 5.23 11.71
CA ALA A 154 18.38 6.37 11.61
C ALA A 154 19.58 5.96 10.77
N CYS A 155 20.00 6.88 9.91
CA CYS A 155 21.19 6.73 9.08
C CYS A 155 22.46 6.95 9.90
N ARG A 156 23.44 6.06 9.80
CA ARG A 156 24.74 6.21 10.48
C ARG A 156 25.67 7.18 9.73
N ALA A 157 25.44 7.39 8.43
CA ALA A 157 26.29 8.23 7.60
C ALA A 157 25.89 9.72 7.69
N CYS A 158 24.60 10.06 7.60
CA CYS A 158 24.14 11.45 7.60
C CYS A 158 23.32 11.86 8.83
N GLY A 159 23.05 10.92 9.76
CA GLY A 159 22.30 11.19 10.97
C GLY A 159 20.77 11.25 10.79
N GLU A 160 20.25 11.21 9.56
CA GLU A 160 18.82 11.37 9.25
C GLU A 160 17.97 10.28 9.91
N PRO A 161 16.97 10.62 10.74
CA PRO A 161 15.91 9.71 11.13
C PRO A 161 14.87 9.61 10.02
N PHE A 162 14.38 8.40 9.71
CA PHE A 162 13.40 8.18 8.64
C PHE A 162 12.49 6.99 8.90
N GLY A 163 11.28 7.04 8.34
CA GLY A 163 10.37 5.91 8.28
C GLY A 163 10.81 4.90 7.23
N ALA A 164 10.63 3.61 7.50
CA ALA A 164 10.88 2.56 6.54
C ALA A 164 9.69 1.60 6.51
N VAL A 165 9.14 1.35 5.31
CA VAL A 165 8.07 0.38 5.11
C VAL A 165 8.61 -1.01 5.44
N LYS A 166 7.88 -1.75 6.28
CA LYS A 166 8.25 -3.12 6.66
C LYS A 166 8.09 -4.05 5.46
N THR A 167 9.04 -4.96 5.29
CA THR A 167 8.92 -6.04 4.30
C THR A 167 7.99 -7.11 4.85
N LEU A 168 6.95 -7.46 4.07
CA LEU A 168 5.92 -8.46 4.40
C LEU A 168 5.77 -9.45 3.25
#